data_7c7a456495d1c817d4144e941504c1c5
#
_entry.id   7c7a456495d1c817d4144e941504c1c5
#
_cell.length_a   1.000
_cell.length_b   1.000
_cell.length_c   1.000
_cell.angle_alpha   90.00
_cell.angle_beta   90.00
_cell.angle_gamma   90.00
#
_symmetry.space_group_name_H-M   'P 1'
#
loop_
_entity.id
_entity.type
_entity.pdbx_description
1 polymer ?
#
loop_
_entity_poly.entity_id
_entity_poly.type
_entity_poly.pdbx_seq_one_letter_code
_entity_poly.pdbx_strand_id
1 'polypeptide(L)'
;MSTLEIFERHISPFDILFRNHFKSDSTFQPVGNFKQPHPLNICYDDTGLHFEVACTGLTKKDIVIDIEGDILKISYTKPDKEALHPGMIHNGLSKKSFDLMYKIAPKFDLGNIDATLANGLLEIFIPLAEEAKPKSIKIK
;
A
#
# COMPACT_ATOMS: atom_id res chain seq x y z
N MET A 1 27.04 8.78 20.76
CA MET A 1 25.67 8.61 20.21
C MET A 1 25.08 7.37 20.84
N SER A 2 23.92 7.50 21.45
CA SER A 2 23.21 6.34 21.99
C SER A 2 22.63 5.50 20.84
N THR A 3 22.46 4.22 21.06
CA THR A 3 21.87 3.29 20.07
C THR A 3 20.44 3.73 19.66
N LEU A 4 19.75 4.48 20.51
CA LEU A 4 18.43 5.09 20.26
C LEU A 4 18.49 6.19 19.20
N GLU A 5 19.51 7.05 19.20
CA GLU A 5 19.65 8.14 18.23
C GLU A 5 19.95 7.62 16.81
N ILE A 6 20.67 6.50 16.70
CA ILE A 6 20.94 5.85 15.42
C ILE A 6 19.67 5.23 14.85
N PHE A 7 18.80 4.71 15.71
CA PHE A 7 17.54 4.09 15.30
C PHE A 7 16.52 5.15 14.82
N GLU A 8 16.46 6.32 15.48
CA GLU A 8 15.58 7.41 15.08
C GLU A 8 15.94 8.03 13.73
N ARG A 9 17.22 8.02 13.33
CA ARG A 9 17.66 8.56 12.04
C ARG A 9 17.24 7.74 10.82
N HIS A 10 16.90 6.48 11.00
CA HIS A 10 16.54 5.57 9.91
C HIS A 10 15.04 5.25 9.82
N ILE A 11 14.26 5.74 10.78
CA ILE A 11 12.81 5.55 10.78
C ILE A 11 12.20 6.72 10.01
N SER A 12 11.50 6.43 8.92
CA SER A 12 10.79 7.46 8.17
C SER A 12 9.61 8.03 8.98
N PRO A 13 9.20 9.29 8.75
CA PRO A 13 7.99 9.84 9.37
C PRO A 13 6.76 8.94 9.14
N PHE A 14 6.73 8.20 8.03
CA PHE A 14 5.71 7.23 7.71
C PHE A 14 5.74 6.01 8.65
N ASP A 15 6.94 5.49 8.98
CA ASP A 15 7.07 4.39 9.92
C ASP A 15 6.59 4.76 11.32
N ILE A 16 6.83 6.01 11.73
CA ILE A 16 6.37 6.54 13.02
C ILE A 16 4.84 6.65 13.03
N LEU A 17 4.26 7.18 11.96
CA LEU A 17 2.81 7.29 11.80
C LEU A 17 2.15 5.90 11.82
N PHE A 18 2.73 4.96 11.11
CA PHE A 18 2.29 3.56 11.06
C PHE A 18 2.36 2.90 12.44
N ARG A 19 3.49 3.02 13.13
CA ARG A 19 3.68 2.47 14.48
C ARG A 19 2.69 3.01 15.50
N ASN A 20 2.38 4.31 15.42
CA ASN A 20 1.52 4.95 16.39
C ASN A 20 0.02 4.74 16.12
N HIS A 21 -0.38 4.66 14.85
CA HIS A 21 -1.79 4.50 14.48
C HIS A 21 -2.27 3.05 14.48
N PHE A 22 -1.39 2.10 14.20
CA PHE A 22 -1.75 0.69 14.01
C PHE A 22 -1.28 -0.25 15.12
N LYS A 23 -0.73 0.30 16.23
CA LYS A 23 -0.27 -0.49 17.37
C LYS A 23 -1.36 -1.25 18.12
N SER A 24 -2.61 -0.81 18.04
CA SER A 24 -3.70 -1.39 18.84
C SER A 24 -4.58 -2.37 18.08
N ASP A 25 -4.65 -2.27 16.76
CA ASP A 25 -5.42 -3.16 15.91
C ASP A 25 -4.50 -3.80 14.86
N SER A 26 -4.35 -5.10 14.89
CA SER A 26 -3.63 -5.90 13.88
C SER A 26 -4.29 -5.84 12.49
N THR A 27 -4.84 -4.70 12.14
CA THR A 27 -5.63 -4.46 10.92
C THR A 27 -4.78 -4.50 9.68
N PHE A 28 -3.49 -4.14 9.85
CA PHE A 28 -2.61 -3.95 8.73
C PHE A 28 -1.13 -3.99 9.18
N GLN A 29 -0.33 -4.79 8.52
CA GLN A 29 1.12 -4.85 8.75
C GLN A 29 1.87 -4.91 7.42
N PRO A 30 2.84 -4.01 7.21
CA PRO A 30 3.73 -4.12 6.05
C PRO A 30 4.59 -5.38 6.17
N VAL A 31 4.74 -6.10 5.08
CA VAL A 31 5.59 -7.29 4.99
C VAL A 31 6.81 -6.97 4.14
N GLY A 32 8.00 -6.99 4.75
CA GLY A 32 9.27 -6.78 4.06
C GLY A 32 10.03 -5.52 4.48
N ASN A 33 11.26 -5.41 3.97
CA ASN A 33 12.12 -4.25 4.20
C ASN A 33 11.88 -3.18 3.12
N PHE A 34 11.19 -2.12 3.46
CA PHE A 34 11.03 -0.96 2.58
C PHE A 34 12.33 -0.15 2.53
N LYS A 35 13.17 -0.40 1.55
CA LYS A 35 14.40 0.40 1.34
C LYS A 35 14.12 1.82 0.89
N GLN A 36 12.99 2.06 0.22
CA GLN A 36 12.46 3.40 -0.12
C GLN A 36 10.94 3.30 -0.17
N PRO A 37 10.23 4.10 0.65
CA PRO A 37 8.78 4.06 0.65
C PRO A 37 8.25 4.58 -0.69
N HIS A 38 7.46 3.77 -1.37
CA HIS A 38 6.70 4.21 -2.53
C HIS A 38 5.55 5.09 -2.07
N PRO A 39 5.28 6.24 -2.69
CA PRO A 39 4.21 7.13 -2.28
C PRO A 39 2.85 6.44 -2.36
N LEU A 40 2.19 6.31 -1.23
CA LEU A 40 0.86 5.74 -1.12
C LEU A 40 0.12 6.26 0.12
N ASN A 41 -1.19 6.24 0.06
CA ASN A 41 -2.08 6.46 1.19
C ASN A 41 -2.83 5.17 1.51
N ILE A 42 -3.06 4.94 2.79
CA ILE A 42 -3.91 3.85 3.26
C ILE A 42 -4.85 4.42 4.30
N CYS A 43 -6.14 4.20 4.13
CA CYS A 43 -7.14 4.55 5.12
C CYS A 43 -8.20 3.45 5.21
N TYR A 44 -8.96 3.45 6.31
CA TYR A 44 -10.12 2.59 6.44
C TYR A 44 -11.27 3.35 7.09
N ASP A 45 -12.48 2.92 6.77
CA ASP A 45 -13.72 3.43 7.32
C ASP A 45 -14.71 2.27 7.57
N ASP A 46 -15.97 2.62 7.84
CA ASP A 46 -17.04 1.65 8.08
C ASP A 46 -17.38 0.79 6.85
N THR A 47 -16.88 1.14 5.67
CA THR A 47 -17.12 0.40 4.42
C THR A 47 -16.00 -0.56 4.07
N GLY A 48 -14.76 -0.24 4.42
CA GLY A 48 -13.62 -1.08 4.10
C GLY A 48 -12.27 -0.36 4.17
N LEU A 49 -11.29 -0.98 3.55
CA LEU A 49 -9.90 -0.53 3.48
C LEU A 49 -9.61 0.05 2.11
N HIS A 50 -9.01 1.24 2.07
CA HIS A 50 -8.70 1.98 0.86
C HIS A 50 -7.19 2.19 0.73
N PHE A 51 -6.66 1.89 -0.46
CA PHE A 51 -5.29 2.22 -0.84
C PHE A 51 -5.32 3.20 -2.00
N GLU A 52 -4.44 4.18 -1.97
CA GLU A 52 -4.13 5.06 -3.09
C GLU A 52 -2.64 4.97 -3.36
N VAL A 53 -2.25 4.42 -4.50
CA VAL A 53 -0.84 4.20 -4.86
C VAL A 53 -0.45 5.09 -6.03
N ALA A 54 0.61 5.87 -5.88
CA ALA A 54 1.12 6.70 -6.96
C ALA A 54 1.68 5.85 -8.10
N CYS A 55 1.07 5.96 -9.28
CA CYS A 55 1.43 5.20 -10.48
C CYS A 55 1.59 6.12 -11.69
N THR A 56 2.25 7.26 -11.50
CA THR A 56 2.44 8.27 -12.54
C THR A 56 3.12 7.71 -13.77
N GLY A 57 2.46 7.83 -14.92
CA GLY A 57 2.97 7.37 -16.21
C GLY A 57 2.92 5.86 -16.43
N LEU A 58 2.25 5.12 -15.55
CA LEU A 58 2.01 3.68 -15.69
C LEU A 58 0.62 3.41 -16.26
N THR A 59 0.48 2.29 -16.93
CA THR A 59 -0.78 1.77 -17.47
C THR A 59 -1.24 0.54 -16.68
N LYS A 60 -2.49 0.14 -16.88
CA LYS A 60 -3.05 -1.08 -16.26
C LYS A 60 -2.24 -2.35 -16.56
N LYS A 61 -1.50 -2.37 -17.67
CA LYS A 61 -0.68 -3.51 -18.07
C LYS A 61 0.65 -3.60 -17.34
N ASP A 62 1.08 -2.49 -16.75
CA ASP A 62 2.35 -2.39 -16.05
C ASP A 62 2.26 -2.85 -14.60
N ILE A 63 1.06 -2.80 -14.02
CA ILE A 63 0.83 -3.04 -12.60
C ILE A 63 0.25 -4.44 -12.40
N VAL A 64 0.81 -5.17 -11.45
CA VAL A 64 0.33 -6.48 -11.04
C VAL A 64 -0.18 -6.40 -9.60
N ILE A 65 -1.39 -6.90 -9.38
CA ILE A 65 -2.00 -7.03 -8.06
C ILE A 65 -2.28 -8.52 -7.84
N ASP A 66 -1.63 -9.09 -6.83
CA ASP A 66 -1.77 -10.49 -6.45
C ASP A 66 -2.25 -10.62 -5.00
N ILE A 67 -2.97 -11.70 -4.73
CA ILE A 67 -3.40 -12.07 -3.38
C ILE A 67 -2.88 -13.48 -3.11
N GLU A 68 -2.06 -13.60 -2.06
CA GLU A 68 -1.55 -14.87 -1.56
C GLU A 68 -1.98 -15.06 -0.11
N GLY A 69 -3.03 -15.85 0.10
CA GLY A 69 -3.62 -16.01 1.44
C GLY A 69 -4.20 -14.71 1.97
N ASP A 70 -3.59 -14.16 3.00
CA ASP A 70 -3.95 -12.87 3.61
C ASP A 70 -3.03 -11.71 3.21
N ILE A 71 -2.15 -11.94 2.23
CA ILE A 71 -1.19 -10.93 1.73
C ILE A 71 -1.68 -10.34 0.41
N LEU A 72 -1.81 -9.02 0.39
CA LEU A 72 -1.99 -8.21 -0.82
C LEU A 72 -0.63 -7.77 -1.33
N LYS A 73 -0.32 -8.09 -2.56
CA LYS A 73 0.90 -7.68 -3.25
C LYS A 73 0.57 -6.75 -4.41
N ILE A 74 1.24 -5.61 -4.46
CA ILE A 74 1.11 -4.61 -5.54
C ILE A 74 2.50 -4.36 -6.10
N SER A 75 2.73 -4.64 -7.36
CA SER A 75 4.06 -4.56 -7.96
C SER A 75 4.08 -3.94 -9.34
N TYR A 76 5.19 -3.31 -9.65
CA TYR A 76 5.57 -2.84 -10.96
C TYR A 76 7.06 -3.12 -11.17
N THR A 77 7.39 -3.66 -12.32
CA THR A 77 8.79 -3.89 -12.74
C THR A 77 9.10 -3.03 -13.94
N LYS A 78 10.04 -2.09 -13.76
CA LYS A 78 10.53 -1.25 -14.86
C LYS A 78 11.27 -2.11 -15.87
N PRO A 79 10.96 -1.99 -17.19
CA PRO A 79 11.73 -2.66 -18.23
C PRO A 79 13.18 -2.19 -18.27
N ASP A 80 14.13 -3.13 -18.36
CA ASP A 80 15.58 -2.85 -18.37
C ASP A 80 16.04 -1.96 -19.55
N LYS A 81 15.21 -1.88 -20.61
CA LYS A 81 15.55 -1.17 -21.86
C LYS A 81 15.01 0.26 -21.92
N GLU A 82 14.37 0.77 -20.88
CA GLU A 82 13.92 2.16 -20.86
C GLU A 82 15.13 3.08 -20.65
N ALA A 83 15.81 3.43 -21.75
CA ALA A 83 16.93 4.34 -21.73
C ALA A 83 16.47 5.75 -21.32
N LEU A 84 17.21 6.37 -20.42
CA LEU A 84 17.02 7.79 -20.11
C LEU A 84 17.30 8.63 -21.37
N HIS A 85 16.54 9.71 -21.55
CA HIS A 85 16.81 10.66 -22.62
C HIS A 85 18.25 11.19 -22.51
N PRO A 86 19.06 11.21 -23.62
CA PRO A 86 20.47 11.61 -23.55
C PRO A 86 20.70 13.00 -22.97
N GLY A 87 19.72 13.90 -23.08
CA GLY A 87 19.77 15.25 -22.54
C GLY A 87 19.04 15.42 -21.20
N MET A 88 18.85 14.36 -20.41
CA MET A 88 18.18 14.44 -19.12
C MET A 88 18.96 15.28 -18.12
N ILE A 89 18.40 16.42 -17.72
CA ILE A 89 18.99 17.31 -16.71
C ILE A 89 18.52 16.94 -15.30
N HIS A 90 17.27 16.53 -15.16
CA HIS A 90 16.67 16.14 -13.89
C HIS A 90 15.70 15.00 -14.11
N ASN A 91 15.77 13.97 -13.27
CA ASN A 91 14.90 12.80 -13.32
C ASN A 91 14.08 12.67 -12.02
N GLY A 92 13.10 13.55 -11.84
CA GLY A 92 12.20 13.52 -10.69
C GLY A 92 11.11 12.45 -10.80
N LEU A 93 10.73 12.07 -12.04
CA LEU A 93 9.76 11.01 -12.32
C LEU A 93 10.47 9.75 -12.81
N SER A 94 11.20 9.11 -11.94
CA SER A 94 12.08 7.99 -12.32
C SER A 94 11.34 6.71 -12.71
N LYS A 95 10.03 6.60 -12.47
CA LYS A 95 9.21 5.39 -12.70
C LYS A 95 9.93 4.13 -12.21
N LYS A 96 10.43 4.17 -10.98
CA LYS A 96 11.16 3.05 -10.39
C LYS A 96 10.23 1.87 -10.14
N SER A 97 10.79 0.66 -10.27
CA SER A 97 10.12 -0.55 -9.83
C SER A 97 9.75 -0.47 -8.36
N PHE A 98 8.60 -1.01 -8.01
CA PHE A 98 8.17 -1.16 -6.62
C PHE A 98 7.53 -2.53 -6.39
N ASP A 99 7.61 -2.99 -5.17
CA ASP A 99 7.02 -4.24 -4.71
C ASP A 99 6.47 -4.00 -3.30
N LEU A 100 5.17 -3.85 -3.20
CA LEU A 100 4.46 -3.52 -1.97
C LEU A 100 3.70 -4.77 -1.50
N MET A 101 3.94 -5.20 -0.28
CA MET A 101 3.27 -6.36 0.31
C MET A 101 2.66 -5.99 1.66
N TYR A 102 1.39 -6.33 1.83
CA TYR A 102 0.63 -6.01 3.01
C TYR A 102 -0.18 -7.19 3.51
N LYS A 103 -0.05 -7.49 4.78
CA LYS A 103 -0.91 -8.46 5.44
C LYS A 103 -2.23 -7.79 5.83
N ILE A 104 -3.32 -8.34 5.31
CA ILE A 104 -4.67 -7.79 5.49
C ILE A 104 -5.39 -8.57 6.59
N ALA A 105 -6.03 -7.86 7.52
CA ALA A 105 -6.77 -8.48 8.60
C ALA A 105 -7.99 -9.26 8.10
N PRO A 106 -8.40 -10.35 8.76
CA PRO A 106 -9.52 -11.20 8.34
C PRO A 106 -10.87 -10.50 8.26
N LYS A 107 -11.02 -9.35 8.92
CA LYS A 107 -12.24 -8.53 8.86
C LYS A 107 -12.50 -7.89 7.48
N PHE A 108 -11.52 -7.91 6.59
CA PHE A 108 -11.65 -7.41 5.22
C PHE A 108 -11.77 -8.56 4.23
N ASP A 109 -12.62 -8.38 3.24
CA ASP A 109 -12.90 -9.39 2.23
C ASP A 109 -12.02 -9.23 1.00
N LEU A 110 -10.89 -9.92 0.98
CA LEU A 110 -9.97 -9.95 -0.16
C LEU A 110 -10.58 -10.59 -1.41
N GLY A 111 -11.61 -11.37 -1.27
CA GLY A 111 -12.30 -11.98 -2.41
C GLY A 111 -13.12 -10.99 -3.25
N ASN A 112 -13.49 -9.86 -2.66
CA ASN A 112 -14.26 -8.79 -3.31
C ASN A 112 -13.47 -7.48 -3.45
N ILE A 113 -12.16 -7.59 -3.64
CA ILE A 113 -11.29 -6.45 -3.92
C ILE A 113 -11.65 -5.80 -5.26
N ASP A 114 -11.67 -4.48 -5.28
CA ASP A 114 -11.82 -3.67 -6.48
C ASP A 114 -10.60 -2.77 -6.68
N ALA A 115 -10.17 -2.59 -7.93
CA ALA A 115 -9.01 -1.78 -8.24
C ALA A 115 -9.23 -0.96 -9.51
N THR A 116 -8.93 0.33 -9.43
CA THR A 116 -9.06 1.28 -10.53
C THR A 116 -7.80 2.10 -10.70
N LEU A 117 -7.28 2.20 -11.92
CA LEU A 117 -6.19 3.10 -12.27
C LEU A 117 -6.72 4.25 -13.12
N ALA A 118 -6.64 5.46 -12.59
CA ALA A 118 -7.03 6.69 -13.28
C ALA A 118 -6.11 7.84 -12.88
N ASN A 119 -5.77 8.70 -13.84
CA ASN A 119 -4.98 9.91 -13.60
C ASN A 119 -3.63 9.69 -12.87
N GLY A 120 -3.00 8.53 -13.09
CA GLY A 120 -1.75 8.16 -12.43
C GLY A 120 -1.90 7.72 -10.98
N LEU A 121 -3.10 7.46 -10.51
CA LEU A 121 -3.42 6.96 -9.18
C LEU A 121 -4.09 5.60 -9.27
N LEU A 122 -3.51 4.61 -8.60
CA LEU A 122 -4.13 3.32 -8.40
C LEU A 122 -4.92 3.34 -7.10
N GLU A 123 -6.23 3.24 -7.21
CA GLU A 123 -7.15 3.12 -6.08
C GLU A 123 -7.55 1.65 -5.91
N ILE A 124 -7.37 1.12 -4.70
CA ILE A 124 -7.77 -0.24 -4.34
C ILE A 124 -8.72 -0.17 -3.16
N PHE A 125 -9.86 -0.82 -3.28
CA PHE A 125 -10.86 -0.93 -2.23
C PHE A 125 -11.05 -2.38 -1.82
N ILE A 126 -10.97 -2.66 -0.51
CA ILE A 126 -11.22 -3.97 0.08
C ILE A 126 -12.37 -3.82 1.07
N PRO A 127 -13.57 -4.35 0.76
CA PRO A 127 -14.73 -4.19 1.64
C PRO A 127 -14.56 -4.93 2.95
N LEU A 128 -15.33 -4.53 3.96
CA LEU A 128 -15.49 -5.34 5.16
C LEU A 128 -16.17 -6.66 4.82
N ALA A 129 -15.69 -7.74 5.42
CA ALA A 129 -16.39 -9.02 5.36
C ALA A 129 -17.78 -8.91 6.00
N GLU A 130 -18.77 -9.61 5.46
CA GLU A 130 -20.15 -9.57 5.96
C GLU A 130 -20.23 -9.90 7.47
N GLU A 131 -19.39 -10.80 7.94
CA GLU A 131 -19.30 -11.18 9.35
C GLU A 131 -18.75 -10.08 10.27
N ALA A 132 -17.98 -9.15 9.71
CA ALA A 132 -17.36 -8.02 10.42
C ALA A 132 -18.23 -6.76 10.43
N LYS A 133 -19.33 -6.72 9.67
CA LYS A 133 -20.24 -5.58 9.63
C LYS A 133 -21.03 -5.46 10.94
N PRO A 134 -21.28 -4.24 11.43
CA PRO A 134 -22.09 -4.01 12.61
C PRO A 134 -23.49 -4.63 12.44
N LYS A 135 -23.89 -5.49 13.37
CA LYS A 135 -25.23 -6.08 13.40
C LYS A 135 -26.07 -5.43 14.50
N SER A 136 -27.20 -4.89 14.14
CA SER A 136 -28.19 -4.42 15.12
C SER A 136 -28.98 -5.62 15.66
N ILE A 137 -28.96 -5.81 16.97
CA ILE A 137 -29.72 -6.83 17.66
C ILE A 137 -31.01 -6.22 18.19
N LYS A 138 -32.13 -6.71 17.72
CA LYS A 138 -33.46 -6.36 18.31
C LYS A 138 -33.68 -7.18 19.55
N ILE A 139 -33.90 -6.51 20.68
CA ILE A 139 -34.34 -7.15 21.92
C ILE A 139 -35.79 -7.58 21.73
N LYS A 140 -36.08 -8.85 21.97
CA LYS A 140 -37.46 -9.39 21.99
C LYS A 140 -38.16 -9.07 23.29
#